data_66f15301aea19f0a1c0ec8526bf9fe3a
#
_entry.id   66f15301aea19f0a1c0ec8526bf9fe3a
#
_cell.length_a   1.000
_cell.length_b   1.000
_cell.length_c   1.000
_cell.angle_alpha   90.00
_cell.angle_beta   90.00
_cell.angle_gamma   90.00
#
_symmetry.space_group_name_H-M   'P 1'
#
loop_
_entity.id
_entity.type
_entity.pdbx_description
1 polymer ?
#
loop_
_entity_poly.entity_id
_entity_poly.type
_entity_poly.pdbx_seq_one_letter_code
_entity_poly.pdbx_strand_id
1 'polypeptide(L)'
;TCALPISGGNFGILYPESTLAYRTYGNQPLWPAEIWEGQIDILIFVILLLFSSFKHAKGQVFVLYAILYSAARFCLEFLRGDYVNLTMGLKSAQMTSLIVMIVGICLFIYFGYLDKKQQGVAETVPEAPQKQKKRK
;
A
#
# COMPACT_ATOMS: atom_id res chain seq x y z
N THR A 1 -20.06 2.30 5.82
CA THR A 1 -20.30 2.67 4.41
C THR A 1 -19.97 1.46 3.55
N CYS A 2 -21.01 0.68 3.19
CA CYS A 2 -20.82 -0.44 2.27
C CYS A 2 -20.48 0.15 0.90
N ALA A 3 -19.28 -0.12 0.42
CA ALA A 3 -18.90 0.17 -0.96
C ALA A 3 -19.87 -0.58 -1.89
N LEU A 4 -20.51 0.15 -2.79
CA LEU A 4 -21.41 -0.47 -3.77
C LEU A 4 -20.54 -1.03 -4.91
N PRO A 5 -20.55 -2.36 -5.13
CA PRO A 5 -19.76 -2.98 -6.19
C PRO A 5 -20.37 -2.68 -7.57
N ILE A 6 -19.52 -2.70 -8.60
CA ILE A 6 -19.97 -2.61 -10.00
C ILE A 6 -20.40 -3.99 -10.51
N SER A 7 -21.15 -4.02 -11.62
CA SER A 7 -21.56 -5.29 -12.26
C SER A 7 -20.36 -6.19 -12.58
N GLY A 8 -20.41 -7.44 -12.12
CA GLY A 8 -19.31 -8.42 -12.25
C GLY A 8 -19.41 -9.36 -13.46
N GLY A 9 -20.43 -9.23 -14.28
CA GLY A 9 -20.65 -10.15 -15.39
C GLY A 9 -20.63 -11.61 -14.95
N ASN A 10 -19.89 -12.47 -15.64
CA ASN A 10 -19.80 -13.90 -15.34
C ASN A 10 -18.96 -14.24 -14.07
N PHE A 11 -18.22 -13.29 -13.51
CA PHE A 11 -17.35 -13.47 -12.35
C PHE A 11 -17.89 -12.80 -11.08
N GLY A 12 -19.09 -12.23 -11.15
CA GLY A 12 -19.74 -11.59 -10.00
C GLY A 12 -20.31 -12.59 -9.01
N ILE A 13 -20.50 -12.13 -7.78
CA ILE A 13 -21.19 -12.88 -6.71
C ILE A 13 -22.60 -12.34 -6.57
N LEU A 14 -23.56 -13.24 -6.38
CA LEU A 14 -24.94 -12.88 -6.04
C LEU A 14 -25.04 -12.59 -4.55
N TYR A 15 -25.48 -11.40 -4.20
CA TYR A 15 -25.65 -11.01 -2.81
C TYR A 15 -27.04 -11.41 -2.29
N PRO A 16 -27.16 -11.83 -0.99
CA PRO A 16 -28.43 -12.14 -0.38
C PRO A 16 -29.38 -10.92 -0.34
N GLU A 17 -30.69 -11.18 -0.32
CA GLU A 17 -31.73 -10.14 -0.29
C GLU A 17 -31.64 -9.19 0.91
N SER A 18 -31.03 -9.62 2.00
CA SER A 18 -30.82 -8.83 3.21
C SER A 18 -29.75 -7.75 3.05
N THR A 19 -28.93 -7.76 1.98
CA THR A 19 -27.82 -6.83 1.78
C THR A 19 -28.23 -5.55 1.07
N LEU A 20 -27.51 -4.45 1.36
CA LEU A 20 -27.72 -3.18 0.68
C LEU A 20 -27.43 -3.27 -0.82
N ALA A 21 -26.44 -4.10 -1.21
CA ALA A 21 -26.08 -4.34 -2.60
C ALA A 21 -27.26 -4.93 -3.39
N TYR A 22 -27.96 -5.93 -2.84
CA TYR A 22 -29.17 -6.49 -3.46
C TYR A 22 -30.30 -5.47 -3.58
N ARG A 23 -30.51 -4.66 -2.53
CA ARG A 23 -31.56 -3.61 -2.54
C ARG A 23 -31.31 -2.54 -3.60
N THR A 24 -30.06 -2.26 -3.94
CA THR A 24 -29.69 -1.20 -4.91
C THR A 24 -29.64 -1.73 -6.34
N TYR A 25 -29.11 -2.92 -6.57
CA TYR A 25 -28.86 -3.48 -7.91
C TYR A 25 -29.72 -4.70 -8.25
N GLY A 26 -30.53 -5.21 -7.32
CA GLY A 26 -31.35 -6.41 -7.50
C GLY A 26 -30.52 -7.67 -7.59
N ASN A 27 -31.07 -8.70 -8.26
CA ASN A 27 -30.42 -10.00 -8.42
C ASN A 27 -29.40 -10.00 -9.57
N GLN A 28 -28.39 -9.14 -9.47
CA GLN A 28 -27.30 -9.07 -10.45
C GLN A 28 -25.99 -9.53 -9.84
N PRO A 29 -25.14 -10.25 -10.60
CA PRO A 29 -23.79 -10.61 -10.15
C PRO A 29 -22.94 -9.34 -10.03
N LEU A 30 -22.42 -9.07 -8.83
CA LEU A 30 -21.62 -7.90 -8.52
C LEU A 30 -20.18 -8.30 -8.18
N TRP A 31 -19.21 -7.45 -8.52
CA TRP A 31 -17.81 -7.68 -8.17
C TRP A 31 -17.59 -7.59 -6.66
N PRO A 32 -17.03 -8.64 -6.02
CA PRO A 32 -16.75 -8.62 -4.57
C PRO A 32 -15.47 -7.82 -4.28
N ALA A 33 -15.56 -6.49 -4.35
CA ALA A 33 -14.40 -5.60 -4.16
C ALA A 33 -13.67 -5.83 -2.84
N GLU A 34 -14.40 -6.18 -1.77
CA GLU A 34 -13.84 -6.46 -0.44
C GLU A 34 -12.94 -7.71 -0.42
N ILE A 35 -13.30 -8.75 -1.19
CA ILE A 35 -12.49 -9.97 -1.31
C ILE A 35 -11.19 -9.65 -2.05
N TRP A 36 -11.25 -8.87 -3.11
CA TRP A 36 -10.07 -8.45 -3.87
C TRP A 36 -9.15 -7.55 -3.04
N GLU A 37 -9.73 -6.63 -2.24
CA GLU A 37 -8.98 -5.80 -1.30
C GLU A 37 -8.16 -6.68 -0.34
N GLY A 38 -8.79 -7.68 0.29
CA GLY A 38 -8.10 -8.60 1.20
C GLY A 38 -6.99 -9.42 0.52
N GLN A 39 -7.18 -9.86 -0.72
CA GLN A 39 -6.14 -10.59 -1.47
C GLN A 39 -4.94 -9.70 -1.81
N ILE A 40 -5.19 -8.46 -2.19
CA ILE A 40 -4.13 -7.47 -2.47
C ILE A 40 -3.35 -7.14 -1.20
N ASP A 41 -4.02 -7.02 -0.05
CA ASP A 41 -3.35 -6.78 1.24
C ASP A 41 -2.42 -7.93 1.64
N ILE A 42 -2.83 -9.18 1.41
CA ILE A 42 -1.97 -10.36 1.61
C ILE A 42 -0.75 -10.30 0.68
N LEU A 43 -0.95 -9.94 -0.59
CA LEU A 43 0.15 -9.80 -1.54
C LEU A 43 1.13 -8.70 -1.12
N ILE A 44 0.63 -7.54 -0.69
CA ILE A 44 1.45 -6.45 -0.14
C ILE A 44 2.26 -6.95 1.06
N PHE A 45 1.63 -7.68 1.98
CA PHE A 45 2.30 -8.25 3.14
C PHE A 45 3.46 -9.17 2.75
N VAL A 46 3.26 -10.07 1.78
CA VAL A 46 4.32 -10.96 1.27
C VAL A 46 5.47 -10.15 0.65
N ILE A 47 5.15 -9.13 -0.16
CA ILE A 47 6.17 -8.24 -0.76
C ILE A 47 6.99 -7.55 0.34
N LEU A 48 6.34 -7.05 1.41
CA LEU A 48 7.03 -6.40 2.52
C LEU A 48 7.91 -7.36 3.32
N LEU A 49 7.48 -8.61 3.51
CA LEU A 49 8.30 -9.64 4.15
C LEU A 49 9.56 -9.93 3.34
N LEU A 50 9.43 -10.09 2.02
CA LEU A 50 10.55 -10.29 1.11
C LEU A 50 11.50 -9.09 1.14
N PHE A 51 10.96 -7.87 1.05
CA PHE A 51 11.76 -6.65 1.11
C PHE A 51 12.48 -6.49 2.46
N SER A 52 11.82 -6.83 3.57
CA SER A 52 12.42 -6.80 4.91
C SER A 52 13.61 -7.72 5.08
N SER A 53 13.72 -8.78 4.25
CA SER A 53 14.86 -9.71 4.27
C SER A 53 16.13 -9.12 3.63
N PHE A 54 16.01 -8.05 2.87
CA PHE A 54 17.15 -7.36 2.26
C PHE A 54 17.66 -6.21 3.14
N LYS A 55 18.89 -5.76 2.90
CA LYS A 55 19.44 -4.57 3.58
C LYS A 55 18.69 -3.32 3.10
N HIS A 56 18.10 -2.58 4.02
CA HIS A 56 17.33 -1.38 3.74
C HIS A 56 17.49 -0.34 4.85
N ALA A 57 17.24 0.93 4.56
CA ALA A 57 17.27 2.00 5.54
C ALA A 57 16.12 1.89 6.55
N LYS A 58 16.36 2.40 7.76
CA LYS A 58 15.32 2.47 8.81
C LYS A 58 14.13 3.29 8.29
N GLY A 59 12.94 2.69 8.34
CA GLY A 59 11.69 3.33 7.88
C GLY A 59 11.31 3.06 6.42
N GLN A 60 12.18 2.51 5.57
CA GLN A 60 11.84 2.23 4.17
C GLN A 60 10.72 1.20 4.02
N VAL A 61 10.62 0.20 4.91
CA VAL A 61 9.53 -0.79 4.90
C VAL A 61 8.18 -0.12 5.09
N PHE A 62 8.08 0.81 6.04
CA PHE A 62 6.83 1.55 6.28
C PHE A 62 6.43 2.41 5.08
N VAL A 63 7.40 3.10 4.50
CA VAL A 63 7.15 3.95 3.32
C VAL A 63 6.76 3.11 2.11
N LEU A 64 7.40 1.95 1.92
CA LEU A 64 7.03 1.01 0.87
C LEU A 64 5.60 0.49 1.04
N TYR A 65 5.20 0.17 2.29
CA TYR A 65 3.82 -0.18 2.60
C TYR A 65 2.85 0.93 2.18
N ALA A 66 3.13 2.18 2.57
CA ALA A 66 2.28 3.33 2.24
C ALA A 66 2.12 3.51 0.71
N ILE A 67 3.19 3.31 -0.07
CA ILE A 67 3.16 3.40 -1.53
C ILE A 67 2.31 2.28 -2.12
N LEU A 68 2.56 1.02 -1.73
CA LEU A 68 1.85 -0.14 -2.26
C LEU A 68 0.36 -0.10 -1.91
N TYR A 69 0.04 0.23 -0.66
CA TYR A 69 -1.35 0.35 -0.22
C TYR A 69 -2.09 1.48 -0.95
N SER A 70 -1.45 2.64 -1.13
CA SER A 70 -2.04 3.76 -1.86
C SER A 70 -2.28 3.41 -3.34
N ALA A 71 -1.35 2.70 -3.97
CA ALA A 71 -1.51 2.23 -5.34
C ALA A 71 -2.66 1.21 -5.45
N ALA A 72 -2.73 0.24 -4.55
CA ALA A 72 -3.81 -0.74 -4.48
C ALA A 72 -5.17 -0.05 -4.27
N ARG A 73 -5.24 0.89 -3.33
CA ARG A 73 -6.46 1.65 -3.04
C ARG A 73 -6.91 2.49 -4.24
N PHE A 74 -5.97 3.11 -4.94
CA PHE A 74 -6.27 3.85 -6.16
C PHE A 74 -6.88 2.94 -7.23
N CYS A 75 -6.31 1.74 -7.46
CA CYS A 75 -6.83 0.79 -8.44
C CYS A 75 -8.19 0.22 -8.03
N LEU A 76 -8.37 -0.16 -6.76
CA LEU A 76 -9.64 -0.71 -6.26
C LEU A 76 -10.79 0.29 -6.32
N GLU A 77 -10.51 1.58 -6.28
CA GLU A 77 -11.55 2.60 -6.37
C GLU A 77 -12.27 2.61 -7.73
N PHE A 78 -11.64 2.11 -8.79
CA PHE A 78 -12.31 1.91 -10.07
C PHE A 78 -13.36 0.79 -10.02
N LEU A 79 -13.20 -0.20 -9.13
CA LEU A 79 -14.14 -1.31 -8.94
C LEU A 79 -15.30 -0.94 -8.00
N ARG A 80 -15.26 0.24 -7.38
CA ARG A 80 -16.31 0.74 -6.51
C ARG A 80 -17.24 1.66 -7.28
N GLY A 81 -18.50 1.28 -7.35
CA GLY A 81 -19.56 2.05 -8.03
C GLY A 81 -20.09 3.27 -7.25
N ASP A 82 -19.45 3.64 -6.13
CA ASP A 82 -19.90 4.76 -5.31
C ASP A 82 -19.70 6.11 -6.01
N TYR A 83 -20.79 6.79 -6.29
CA TYR A 83 -20.78 8.14 -6.83
C TYR A 83 -20.58 9.15 -5.71
N VAL A 84 -19.37 9.31 -5.19
CA VAL A 84 -19.06 10.31 -4.17
C VAL A 84 -18.15 11.37 -4.76
N ASN A 85 -18.69 12.60 -4.79
CA ASN A 85 -17.99 13.87 -5.05
C ASN A 85 -16.72 13.78 -5.91
N LEU A 86 -16.91 13.89 -7.22
CA LEU A 86 -15.83 14.04 -8.19
C LEU A 86 -15.20 15.44 -8.04
N THR A 87 -13.98 15.51 -7.53
CA THR A 87 -13.17 16.71 -7.57
C THR A 87 -12.16 16.55 -8.72
N MET A 88 -12.21 17.43 -9.73
CA MET A 88 -11.38 17.36 -10.94
C MET A 88 -11.49 16.02 -11.73
N GLY A 89 -12.67 15.36 -11.69
CA GLY A 89 -12.90 14.09 -12.39
C GLY A 89 -12.40 12.83 -11.67
N LEU A 90 -11.78 12.97 -10.50
CA LEU A 90 -11.32 11.87 -9.64
C LEU A 90 -12.14 11.82 -8.35
N LYS A 91 -12.35 10.62 -7.83
CA LYS A 91 -12.99 10.43 -6.52
C LYS A 91 -12.06 10.93 -5.41
N SER A 92 -12.64 11.41 -4.31
CA SER A 92 -11.89 11.91 -3.15
C SER A 92 -10.83 10.91 -2.65
N ALA A 93 -11.15 9.62 -2.60
CA ALA A 93 -10.22 8.56 -2.21
C ALA A 93 -9.05 8.41 -3.19
N GLN A 94 -9.26 8.61 -4.48
CA GLN A 94 -8.21 8.56 -5.50
C GLN A 94 -7.23 9.72 -5.36
N MET A 95 -7.74 10.92 -5.09
CA MET A 95 -6.90 12.10 -4.85
C MET A 95 -6.00 11.91 -3.64
N THR A 96 -6.58 11.44 -2.52
CA THR A 96 -5.80 11.15 -1.30
C THR A 96 -4.73 10.08 -1.55
N SER A 97 -5.08 8.99 -2.23
CA SER A 97 -4.15 7.92 -2.56
C SER A 97 -3.00 8.39 -3.45
N LEU A 98 -3.29 9.26 -4.42
CA LEU A 98 -2.27 9.82 -5.30
C LEU A 98 -1.29 10.71 -4.53
N ILE A 99 -1.79 11.57 -3.63
CA ILE A 99 -0.95 12.42 -2.79
C ILE A 99 -0.04 11.57 -1.90
N VAL A 100 -0.59 10.58 -1.20
CA VAL A 100 0.17 9.68 -0.32
C VAL A 100 1.22 8.90 -1.11
N MET A 101 0.90 8.46 -2.33
CA MET A 101 1.84 7.75 -3.20
C MET A 101 3.01 8.64 -3.60
N ILE A 102 2.77 9.90 -4.02
CA ILE A 102 3.82 10.83 -4.42
C ILE A 102 4.73 11.16 -3.23
N VAL A 103 4.14 11.51 -2.07
CA VAL A 103 4.90 11.78 -0.85
C VAL A 103 5.70 10.55 -0.42
N GLY A 104 5.11 9.36 -0.49
CA GLY A 104 5.78 8.11 -0.20
C GLY A 104 7.00 7.87 -1.09
N ILE A 105 6.88 8.06 -2.40
CA ILE A 105 8.01 7.91 -3.33
C ILE A 105 9.13 8.88 -2.98
N CYS A 106 8.83 10.15 -2.71
CA CYS A 106 9.82 11.14 -2.28
C CYS A 106 10.54 10.72 -0.99
N LEU A 107 9.80 10.25 0.01
CA LEU A 107 10.37 9.78 1.27
C LEU A 107 11.21 8.50 1.09
N PHE A 108 10.79 7.59 0.23
CA PHE A 108 11.53 6.36 -0.07
C PHE A 108 12.91 6.67 -0.65
N ILE A 109 12.97 7.56 -1.62
CA ILE A 109 14.23 8.05 -2.23
C ILE A 109 15.09 8.78 -1.19
N TYR A 110 14.47 9.64 -0.37
CA TYR A 110 15.16 10.39 0.66
C TYR A 110 15.81 9.49 1.71
N PHE A 111 15.10 8.48 2.23
CA PHE A 111 15.67 7.53 3.18
C PHE A 111 16.79 6.67 2.57
N GLY A 112 16.64 6.26 1.31
CA GLY A 112 17.71 5.56 0.60
C GLY A 112 18.97 6.42 0.41
N TYR A 113 18.81 7.72 0.15
CA TYR A 113 19.92 8.66 0.05
C TYR A 113 20.62 8.85 1.40
N LEU A 114 19.87 9.01 2.49
CA LEU A 114 20.42 9.16 3.84
C LEU A 114 21.22 7.93 4.27
N ASP A 115 20.74 6.74 3.98
CA ASP A 115 21.40 5.49 4.34
C ASP A 115 22.75 5.36 3.62
N LYS A 116 22.79 5.63 2.32
CA LYS A 116 24.02 5.66 1.54
C LYS A 116 25.03 6.68 2.08
N LYS A 117 24.59 7.86 2.49
CA LYS A 117 25.44 8.89 3.07
C LYS A 117 26.03 8.43 4.41
N GLN A 118 25.26 7.76 5.26
CA GLN A 118 25.75 7.24 6.54
C GLN A 118 26.77 6.11 6.35
N GLN A 119 26.57 5.23 5.39
CA GLN A 119 27.52 4.16 5.06
C GLN A 119 28.83 4.72 4.54
N GLY A 120 28.79 5.71 3.65
CA GLY A 120 30.01 6.37 3.15
C GLY A 120 30.81 7.11 4.23
N VAL A 121 30.15 7.66 5.25
CA VAL A 121 30.82 8.28 6.40
C VAL A 121 31.44 7.23 7.32
N ALA A 122 30.79 6.07 7.49
CA ALA A 122 31.29 4.99 8.32
C ALA A 122 32.58 4.34 7.72
N GLU A 123 32.69 4.29 6.40
CA GLU A 123 33.87 3.77 5.69
C GLU A 123 35.09 4.71 5.76
N THR A 124 34.87 6.02 5.93
CA THR A 124 35.94 7.03 5.97
C THR A 124 36.51 7.30 7.37
N VAL A 125 35.88 6.76 8.43
CA VAL A 125 36.41 6.86 9.81
C VAL A 125 37.28 5.65 10.08
N PRO A 126 38.64 5.82 10.24
CA PRO A 126 39.52 4.71 10.59
C PRO A 126 39.09 4.13 11.96
N GLU A 127 38.88 2.83 11.98
CA GLU A 127 38.56 2.09 13.19
C GLU A 127 39.62 2.36 14.27
N ALA A 128 39.25 3.05 15.34
CA ALA A 128 40.15 3.29 16.47
C ALA A 128 40.61 1.93 17.04
N PRO A 129 41.92 1.74 17.32
CA PRO A 129 42.44 0.43 17.73
C PRO A 129 41.75 -0.04 19.01
N GLN A 130 41.08 -1.17 18.93
CA GLN A 130 40.45 -1.83 20.06
C GLN A 130 41.52 -2.13 21.11
N LYS A 131 41.48 -1.45 22.25
CA LYS A 131 42.29 -1.75 23.43
C LYS A 131 42.01 -3.20 23.84
N GLN A 132 42.93 -4.12 23.52
CA GLN A 132 42.94 -5.48 24.04
C GLN A 132 42.92 -5.40 25.57
N LYS A 133 41.80 -5.76 26.16
CA LYS A 133 41.63 -5.93 27.60
C LYS A 133 42.44 -7.19 27.98
N LYS A 134 43.71 -7.00 28.40
CA LYS A 134 44.52 -8.07 28.99
C LYS A 134 43.75 -8.65 30.18
N ARG A 135 43.29 -9.88 30.03
CA ARG A 135 42.88 -10.70 31.19
C ARG A 135 44.15 -11.06 31.97
N LYS A 136 44.25 -10.60 33.20
CA LYS A 136 45.08 -11.20 34.26
C LYS A 136 44.26 -12.24 34.96
#